data_cde8283f5cad5416cec090da0cf1a817
#
_entry.id   cde8283f5cad5416cec090da0cf1a817
#
_cell.length_a   1.000
_cell.length_b   1.000
_cell.length_c   1.000
_cell.angle_alpha   90.00
_cell.angle_beta   90.00
_cell.angle_gamma   90.00
#
_symmetry.space_group_name_H-M   'P 1'
#
loop_
_entity.id
_entity.type
_entity.pdbx_description
1 polymer ?
#
loop_
_entity_poly.entity_id
_entity_poly.type
_entity_poly.pdbx_seq_one_letter_code
_entity_poly.pdbx_strand_id
1 'polypeptide(L)'
;MKIIPVILLLVFSCAVCAQELKEKYAEADGFRQKYEAGYFEGNITPRWIGNTHFCWYAVKTPAGTDFILVNAGKRQKQPAFDQKAMAKALTAELGRKVEPGKMPFREIAFSDDLKQLTFVTEGMKYTYDRNKNKVIGKVKEEPRHREGHWGGVNEENWQGATPSPDGKKEAFVSEGNLFVRDISSGEVNRLSYDGAPGEYYSSFISWSPDSRKLVSCKYRPAWIRKLKTVVSSPAGQLQPEMEEIDYVKPGDALPVKRPVLFLVEEGRQVNIEFAEPEKQFNLNNIRWADDSRSFTFDYNKRGHQEYIVYKVTGDNPKAQVLIGEKMPTFVYYNLLYRYDLKDRNEILWISERDGWRHLYLYDADNGQVKRQLTKGEWVVKRVLHVDDAARVVYLVGCGKDAGEDPYLEKVYRLNIENGELLCLTPENGNHQVEFSRDYTYFTDSWSRIDCPPVAALRSAKDGSVLLSLEKADISKMLAEGWRMPEVFCAKGRDGETDIWGVIVRPVDFDPSKKYPVIEYIYAGPHDSFVPKSFTVSPVDAALAQLGFIVVQIDGMGTANRSKKFHDVCWKNLKDGGFPDRIAWMKAAAAKYPEMDIDRVGIYGCSAGGQNAMGA
;
A
#
# COMPACT_ATOMS: atom_id res chain seq x y z
N MET A 1 57.98 -1.14 40.15
CA MET A 1 56.87 -0.17 40.39
C MET A 1 56.55 0.73 39.18
N LYS A 2 56.40 0.18 37.94
CA LYS A 2 56.03 0.97 36.72
C LYS A 2 54.83 0.43 35.93
N ILE A 3 54.12 -0.61 36.44
CA ILE A 3 53.00 -1.25 35.73
C ILE A 3 51.64 -0.63 36.14
N ILE A 4 51.50 -0.12 37.36
CA ILE A 4 50.24 0.45 37.88
C ILE A 4 49.75 1.69 37.11
N PRO A 5 50.59 2.68 36.72
CA PRO A 5 50.10 3.84 35.97
C PRO A 5 49.64 3.51 34.56
N VAL A 6 50.20 2.48 33.90
CA VAL A 6 49.79 2.07 32.54
C VAL A 6 48.41 1.37 32.57
N ILE A 7 48.15 0.55 33.59
CA ILE A 7 46.84 -0.09 33.77
C ILE A 7 45.78 0.94 34.14
N LEU A 8 46.08 1.94 34.97
CA LEU A 8 45.13 3.03 35.25
C LEU A 8 44.84 3.89 34.03
N LEU A 9 45.82 4.20 33.16
CA LEU A 9 45.61 4.92 31.91
C LEU A 9 44.74 4.12 30.91
N LEU A 10 44.97 2.80 30.81
CA LEU A 10 44.15 1.91 29.96
C LEU A 10 42.72 1.78 30.48
N VAL A 11 42.49 1.65 31.77
CA VAL A 11 41.14 1.60 32.36
C VAL A 11 40.42 2.95 32.22
N PHE A 12 41.14 4.06 32.39
CA PHE A 12 40.57 5.40 32.19
C PHE A 12 40.22 5.66 30.72
N SER A 13 41.06 5.26 29.75
CA SER A 13 40.76 5.38 28.33
C SER A 13 39.57 4.48 27.90
N CYS A 14 39.49 3.26 28.43
CA CYS A 14 38.33 2.38 28.19
C CYS A 14 37.03 2.96 28.79
N ALA A 15 37.10 3.57 29.99
CA ALA A 15 35.93 4.19 30.61
C ALA A 15 35.45 5.44 29.83
N VAL A 16 36.37 6.25 29.34
CA VAL A 16 36.05 7.42 28.49
C VAL A 16 35.44 6.97 27.17
N CYS A 17 36.02 6.00 26.47
CA CYS A 17 35.47 5.45 25.24
C CYS A 17 34.09 4.81 25.46
N ALA A 18 33.87 4.12 26.58
CA ALA A 18 32.56 3.55 26.91
C ALA A 18 31.51 4.63 27.19
N GLN A 19 31.90 5.73 27.85
CA GLN A 19 31.01 6.87 28.09
C GLN A 19 30.63 7.60 26.78
N GLU A 20 31.61 7.87 25.93
CA GLU A 20 31.36 8.48 24.60
C GLU A 20 30.46 7.61 23.73
N LEU A 21 30.65 6.29 23.75
CA LEU A 21 29.79 5.36 23.00
C LEU A 21 28.36 5.37 23.55
N LYS A 22 28.19 5.39 24.86
CA LYS A 22 26.87 5.47 25.51
C LYS A 22 26.12 6.77 25.13
N GLU A 23 26.85 7.89 25.08
CA GLU A 23 26.28 9.18 24.66
C GLU A 23 25.84 9.15 23.20
N LYS A 24 26.63 8.58 22.29
CA LYS A 24 26.27 8.41 20.88
C LYS A 24 25.02 7.53 20.70
N TYR A 25 24.89 6.44 21.46
CA TYR A 25 23.66 5.63 21.44
C TYR A 25 22.44 6.43 21.91
N ALA A 26 22.59 7.22 22.99
CA ALA A 26 21.50 8.05 23.49
C ALA A 26 21.09 9.14 22.47
N GLU A 27 22.05 9.72 21.75
CA GLU A 27 21.80 10.66 20.67
C GLU A 27 21.08 10.00 19.49
N ALA A 28 21.50 8.79 19.10
CA ALA A 28 20.86 8.01 18.07
C ALA A 28 19.40 7.66 18.43
N ASP A 29 19.17 7.16 19.63
CA ASP A 29 17.84 6.82 20.14
C ASP A 29 16.92 8.06 20.20
N GLY A 30 17.46 9.21 20.59
CA GLY A 30 16.75 10.48 20.69
C GLY A 30 16.60 11.25 19.36
N PHE A 31 17.26 10.81 18.29
CA PHE A 31 17.38 11.56 17.02
C PHE A 31 16.02 12.02 16.49
N ARG A 32 15.11 11.09 16.30
CA ARG A 32 13.78 11.39 15.73
C ARG A 32 13.02 12.39 16.62
N GLN A 33 12.97 12.15 17.92
CA GLN A 33 12.24 13.01 18.85
C GLN A 33 12.81 14.44 18.89
N LYS A 34 14.13 14.57 18.87
CA LYS A 34 14.83 15.86 18.86
C LYS A 34 14.38 16.70 17.66
N TYR A 35 14.49 16.16 16.46
CA TYR A 35 14.23 16.91 15.24
C TYR A 35 12.74 17.03 14.90
N GLU A 36 11.89 16.07 15.28
CA GLU A 36 10.44 16.24 15.19
C GLU A 36 9.94 17.44 16.01
N ALA A 37 10.63 17.82 17.09
CA ALA A 37 10.28 19.01 17.87
C ALA A 37 10.49 20.32 17.11
N GLY A 38 11.35 20.34 16.09
CA GLY A 38 11.65 21.49 15.23
C GLY A 38 10.97 21.46 13.86
N TYR A 39 10.08 20.49 13.59
CA TYR A 39 9.37 20.34 12.33
C TYR A 39 7.95 20.86 12.43
N PHE A 40 7.59 21.87 11.64
CA PHE A 40 6.29 22.53 11.67
C PHE A 40 5.68 22.68 10.28
N GLU A 41 4.35 22.85 10.24
CA GLU A 41 3.56 23.18 9.04
C GLU A 41 3.70 22.18 7.87
N GLY A 42 4.20 20.99 8.17
CA GLY A 42 4.34 19.90 7.20
C GLY A 42 3.44 18.71 7.53
N ASN A 43 3.45 17.70 6.65
CA ASN A 43 2.76 16.43 6.82
C ASN A 43 1.28 16.57 7.19
N ILE A 44 0.55 17.45 6.52
CA ILE A 44 -0.89 17.51 6.66
C ILE A 44 -1.55 16.35 5.91
N THR A 45 -2.64 15.85 6.50
CA THR A 45 -3.49 14.81 5.89
C THR A 45 -4.91 15.36 5.79
N PRO A 46 -5.23 16.10 4.72
CA PRO A 46 -6.57 16.64 4.55
C PRO A 46 -7.60 15.53 4.42
N ARG A 47 -8.79 15.73 5.01
CA ARG A 47 -9.90 14.79 4.95
C ARG A 47 -11.17 15.52 4.51
N TRP A 48 -11.78 15.04 3.43
CA TRP A 48 -13.04 15.59 2.92
C TRP A 48 -14.23 15.22 3.80
N ILE A 49 -15.20 16.11 3.90
CA ILE A 49 -16.36 15.97 4.76
C ILE A 49 -17.57 15.57 3.93
N GLY A 50 -17.98 14.29 4.02
CA GLY A 50 -19.15 13.76 3.33
C GLY A 50 -19.19 14.11 1.82
N ASN A 51 -20.34 14.58 1.36
CA ASN A 51 -20.54 15.05 -0.02
C ASN A 51 -20.39 16.58 -0.15
N THR A 52 -19.65 17.22 0.75
CA THR A 52 -19.45 18.67 0.75
C THR A 52 -18.18 19.08 0.02
N HIS A 53 -18.04 20.36 -0.28
CA HIS A 53 -16.79 20.96 -0.76
C HIS A 53 -15.93 21.48 0.40
N PHE A 54 -16.00 20.83 1.55
CA PHE A 54 -15.15 21.14 2.70
C PHE A 54 -14.21 20.01 2.99
N CYS A 55 -12.97 20.33 3.33
CA CYS A 55 -12.04 19.40 3.96
C CYS A 55 -11.40 20.02 5.19
N TRP A 56 -10.84 19.19 6.05
CA TRP A 56 -10.13 19.64 7.23
C TRP A 56 -8.79 18.90 7.37
N TYR A 57 -7.85 19.52 8.09
CA TYR A 57 -6.61 18.89 8.49
C TYR A 57 -6.13 19.46 9.82
N ALA A 58 -5.27 18.72 10.50
CA ALA A 58 -4.51 19.19 11.65
C ALA A 58 -3.09 19.53 11.21
N VAL A 59 -2.54 20.63 11.72
CA VAL A 59 -1.18 21.08 11.43
C VAL A 59 -0.46 21.46 12.72
N LYS A 60 0.78 20.98 12.87
CA LYS A 60 1.64 21.33 14.00
C LYS A 60 2.27 22.69 13.77
N THR A 61 2.13 23.58 14.74
CA THR A 61 2.76 24.90 14.76
C THR A 61 3.66 25.05 15.99
N PRO A 62 4.51 26.07 16.10
CA PRO A 62 5.27 26.34 17.33
C PRO A 62 4.40 26.53 18.58
N ALA A 63 3.15 26.98 18.43
CA ALA A 63 2.20 27.18 19.52
C ALA A 63 1.43 25.91 19.92
N GLY A 64 1.47 24.85 19.09
CA GLY A 64 0.73 23.61 19.32
C GLY A 64 0.17 23.02 18.03
N THR A 65 -1.04 22.45 18.08
CA THR A 65 -1.72 21.90 16.92
C THR A 65 -2.93 22.74 16.56
N ASP A 66 -2.96 23.22 15.32
CA ASP A 66 -4.11 23.90 14.75
C ASP A 66 -4.96 22.93 13.91
N PHE A 67 -6.27 23.08 14.01
CA PHE A 67 -7.24 22.36 13.20
C PHE A 67 -7.86 23.33 12.21
N ILE A 68 -7.64 23.08 10.92
CA ILE A 68 -8.02 23.98 9.84
C ILE A 68 -9.17 23.36 9.04
N LEU A 69 -10.19 24.16 8.77
CA LEU A 69 -11.30 23.87 7.87
C LEU A 69 -11.12 24.65 6.58
N VAL A 70 -11.12 23.97 5.45
CA VAL A 70 -10.99 24.54 4.12
C VAL A 70 -12.33 24.50 3.42
N ASN A 71 -12.78 25.63 2.89
CA ASN A 71 -13.89 25.72 1.95
C ASN A 71 -13.32 25.79 0.53
N ALA A 72 -13.38 24.68 -0.19
CA ALA A 72 -12.81 24.58 -1.54
C ALA A 72 -13.55 25.49 -2.53
N GLY A 73 -14.87 25.57 -2.47
CA GLY A 73 -15.67 26.43 -3.37
C GLY A 73 -15.37 27.92 -3.18
N LYS A 74 -15.09 28.36 -1.95
CA LYS A 74 -14.72 29.75 -1.66
C LYS A 74 -13.20 30.00 -1.65
N ARG A 75 -12.39 28.94 -1.74
CA ARG A 75 -10.92 28.98 -1.68
C ARG A 75 -10.41 29.67 -0.40
N GLN A 76 -10.96 29.27 0.76
CA GLN A 76 -10.69 29.90 2.04
C GLN A 76 -10.33 28.89 3.11
N LYS A 77 -9.38 29.27 3.99
CA LYS A 77 -9.04 28.55 5.22
C LYS A 77 -9.63 29.29 6.42
N GLN A 78 -10.08 28.52 7.42
CA GLN A 78 -10.52 29.05 8.71
C GLN A 78 -10.26 28.03 9.82
N PRO A 79 -10.22 28.40 11.09
CA PRO A 79 -10.19 27.43 12.18
C PRO A 79 -11.37 26.48 12.11
N ALA A 80 -11.11 25.18 12.31
CA ALA A 80 -12.15 24.15 12.34
C ALA A 80 -13.14 24.35 13.48
N PHE A 81 -12.66 24.91 14.60
CA PHE A 81 -13.43 25.30 15.78
C PHE A 81 -12.67 26.36 16.61
N ASP A 82 -13.38 27.04 17.53
CA ASP A 82 -12.72 27.91 18.50
C ASP A 82 -11.99 27.04 19.54
N GLN A 83 -10.66 27.05 19.48
CA GLN A 83 -9.82 26.24 20.37
C GLN A 83 -9.93 26.66 21.84
N LYS A 84 -10.17 27.96 22.15
CA LYS A 84 -10.33 28.43 23.52
C LYS A 84 -11.66 27.95 24.11
N ALA A 85 -12.72 28.02 23.33
CA ALA A 85 -14.02 27.51 23.72
C ALA A 85 -14.02 25.99 23.89
N MET A 86 -13.39 25.25 22.98
CA MET A 86 -13.24 23.81 23.07
C MET A 86 -12.43 23.39 24.30
N ALA A 87 -11.31 24.05 24.58
CA ALA A 87 -10.48 23.79 25.76
C ALA A 87 -11.27 24.00 27.05
N LYS A 88 -12.07 25.05 27.11
CA LYS A 88 -12.96 25.32 28.27
C LYS A 88 -14.01 24.22 28.45
N ALA A 89 -14.67 23.81 27.38
CA ALA A 89 -15.67 22.74 27.41
C ALA A 89 -15.05 21.40 27.87
N LEU A 90 -13.89 21.04 27.31
CA LEU A 90 -13.17 19.80 27.67
C LEU A 90 -12.60 19.83 29.08
N THR A 91 -12.17 20.99 29.57
CA THR A 91 -11.74 21.14 30.98
C THR A 91 -12.87 20.77 31.93
N ALA A 92 -14.09 21.17 31.62
CA ALA A 92 -15.26 20.82 32.41
C ALA A 92 -15.63 19.34 32.35
N GLU A 93 -15.51 18.73 31.14
CA GLU A 93 -15.87 17.32 30.91
C GLU A 93 -14.84 16.33 31.49
N LEU A 94 -13.56 16.66 31.37
CA LEU A 94 -12.45 15.78 31.76
C LEU A 94 -11.98 15.99 33.21
N GLY A 95 -12.45 17.05 33.89
CA GLY A 95 -12.03 17.37 35.25
C GLY A 95 -10.57 17.78 35.40
N ARG A 96 -9.88 18.09 34.28
CA ARG A 96 -8.48 18.54 34.24
C ARG A 96 -8.29 19.66 33.23
N LYS A 97 -7.31 20.53 33.45
CA LYS A 97 -7.01 21.65 32.55
C LYS A 97 -6.65 21.16 31.16
N VAL A 98 -7.33 21.65 30.14
CA VAL A 98 -7.01 21.53 28.73
C VAL A 98 -6.58 22.89 28.20
N GLU A 99 -5.48 22.97 27.47
CA GLU A 99 -4.94 24.19 26.92
C GLU A 99 -5.27 24.32 25.43
N PRO A 100 -5.59 25.52 24.92
CA PRO A 100 -5.66 25.76 23.48
C PRO A 100 -4.35 25.34 22.78
N GLY A 101 -4.42 24.72 21.60
CA GLY A 101 -3.26 24.19 20.90
C GLY A 101 -2.76 22.81 21.39
N LYS A 102 -3.24 22.35 22.55
CA LYS A 102 -2.87 21.04 23.14
C LYS A 102 -4.10 20.17 23.38
N MET A 103 -4.93 20.02 22.35
CA MET A 103 -6.13 19.20 22.45
C MET A 103 -5.78 17.73 22.74
N PRO A 104 -6.55 17.03 23.61
CA PRO A 104 -6.28 15.63 23.96
C PRO A 104 -6.75 14.65 22.88
N PHE A 105 -6.89 15.11 21.65
CA PHE A 105 -7.23 14.31 20.46
C PHE A 105 -6.44 14.82 19.25
N ARG A 106 -6.30 13.97 18.25
CA ARG A 106 -5.59 14.28 17.00
C ARG A 106 -6.50 14.27 15.77
N GLU A 107 -7.61 13.56 15.85
CA GLU A 107 -8.56 13.38 14.77
C GLU A 107 -9.94 13.88 15.17
N ILE A 108 -10.63 14.49 14.21
CA ILE A 108 -12.01 14.92 14.34
C ILE A 108 -12.82 14.41 13.14
N ALA A 109 -14.12 14.27 13.32
CA ALA A 109 -15.05 14.03 12.21
C ALA A 109 -16.21 15.02 12.30
N PHE A 110 -16.57 15.62 11.17
CA PHE A 110 -17.67 16.56 11.07
C PHE A 110 -18.98 15.87 10.71
N SER A 111 -20.09 16.42 11.16
CA SER A 111 -21.40 16.19 10.54
C SER A 111 -21.45 16.88 9.17
N ASP A 112 -22.27 16.37 8.23
CA ASP A 112 -22.36 16.90 6.87
C ASP A 112 -22.82 18.37 6.84
N ASP A 113 -23.60 18.82 7.84
CA ASP A 113 -24.03 20.22 8.00
C ASP A 113 -22.99 21.11 8.71
N LEU A 114 -21.84 20.57 9.04
CA LEU A 114 -20.71 21.22 9.73
C LEU A 114 -21.04 21.80 11.12
N LYS A 115 -22.21 21.51 11.70
CA LYS A 115 -22.59 22.07 13.00
C LYS A 115 -21.98 21.31 14.17
N GLN A 116 -21.74 20.02 13.98
CA GLN A 116 -21.19 19.15 15.02
C GLN A 116 -19.86 18.57 14.57
N LEU A 117 -19.03 18.26 15.52
CA LEU A 117 -17.85 17.44 15.33
C LEU A 117 -17.74 16.38 16.44
N THR A 118 -17.13 15.26 16.08
CA THR A 118 -16.84 14.17 17.02
C THR A 118 -15.36 13.93 17.09
N PHE A 119 -14.88 13.51 18.24
CA PHE A 119 -13.48 13.10 18.49
C PHE A 119 -13.43 12.05 19.60
N VAL A 120 -12.33 11.32 19.66
CA VAL A 120 -12.11 10.30 20.69
C VAL A 120 -10.96 10.74 21.59
N THR A 121 -11.19 10.67 22.89
CA THR A 121 -10.16 10.86 23.91
C THR A 121 -10.49 10.02 25.15
N GLU A 122 -9.46 9.46 25.80
CA GLU A 122 -9.60 8.65 27.03
C GLU A 122 -10.62 7.49 26.89
N GLY A 123 -10.68 6.86 25.69
CA GLY A 123 -11.60 5.74 25.41
C GLY A 123 -13.07 6.14 25.25
N MET A 124 -13.37 7.45 25.20
CA MET A 124 -14.71 7.98 25.01
C MET A 124 -14.78 8.77 23.72
N LYS A 125 -15.87 8.59 22.95
CA LYS A 125 -16.22 9.40 21.79
C LYS A 125 -17.14 10.52 22.24
N TYR A 126 -16.72 11.75 21.97
CA TYR A 126 -17.44 12.98 22.32
C TYR A 126 -18.10 13.58 21.08
N THR A 127 -19.27 14.20 21.26
CA THR A 127 -19.93 15.04 20.26
C THR A 127 -19.96 16.49 20.75
N TYR A 128 -19.45 17.39 19.92
CA TYR A 128 -19.35 18.83 20.23
C TYR A 128 -20.17 19.65 19.25
N ASP A 129 -21.02 20.53 19.77
CA ASP A 129 -21.80 21.51 19.00
C ASP A 129 -20.97 22.79 18.84
N ARG A 130 -20.55 23.07 17.58
CA ARG A 130 -19.68 24.19 17.22
C ARG A 130 -20.35 25.55 17.41
N ASN A 131 -21.67 25.62 17.24
CA ASN A 131 -22.43 26.88 17.39
C ASN A 131 -22.64 27.24 18.87
N LYS A 132 -22.84 26.23 19.72
CA LYS A 132 -23.05 26.40 21.16
C LYS A 132 -21.75 26.33 21.96
N ASN A 133 -20.66 25.97 21.34
CA ASN A 133 -19.36 25.78 21.96
C ASN A 133 -19.38 24.87 23.20
N LYS A 134 -20.07 23.72 23.10
CA LYS A 134 -20.16 22.77 24.21
C LYS A 134 -20.25 21.30 23.74
N VAL A 135 -19.84 20.41 24.63
CA VAL A 135 -20.08 18.97 24.48
C VAL A 135 -21.58 18.70 24.69
N ILE A 136 -22.18 17.93 23.78
CA ILE A 136 -23.60 17.58 23.78
C ILE A 136 -23.85 16.09 23.93
N GLY A 137 -22.80 15.26 23.86
CA GLY A 137 -22.89 13.81 24.02
C GLY A 137 -21.53 13.16 24.21
N LYS A 138 -21.54 12.03 24.91
CA LYS A 138 -20.39 11.15 25.02
C LYS A 138 -20.82 9.68 25.08
N VAL A 139 -20.09 8.80 24.40
CA VAL A 139 -20.31 7.34 24.40
C VAL A 139 -18.98 6.64 24.52
N LYS A 140 -18.98 5.43 25.10
CA LYS A 140 -17.77 4.61 25.19
C LYS A 140 -17.37 4.13 23.79
N GLU A 141 -16.10 4.29 23.43
CA GLU A 141 -15.56 3.76 22.20
C GLU A 141 -15.27 2.26 22.39
N GLU A 142 -15.88 1.44 21.56
CA GLU A 142 -15.57 0.01 21.53
C GLU A 142 -14.27 -0.22 20.77
N PRO A 143 -13.26 -0.90 21.36
CA PRO A 143 -12.01 -1.19 20.65
C PRO A 143 -12.31 -2.08 19.44
N ARG A 144 -11.89 -1.63 18.26
CA ARG A 144 -11.92 -2.47 17.04
C ARG A 144 -10.88 -3.57 17.19
N HIS A 145 -11.29 -4.78 17.53
CA HIS A 145 -10.45 -5.96 17.44
C HIS A 145 -10.09 -6.18 15.96
N ARG A 146 -8.83 -5.99 15.60
CA ARG A 146 -8.23 -6.54 14.40
C ARG A 146 -7.56 -7.85 14.80
N GLU A 147 -8.21 -8.96 14.58
CA GLU A 147 -7.54 -10.24 14.56
C GLU A 147 -6.66 -10.30 13.31
N GLY A 148 -5.37 -10.06 13.50
CA GLY A 148 -4.37 -10.29 12.47
C GLY A 148 -3.96 -11.75 12.49
N HIS A 149 -4.41 -12.56 11.52
CA HIS A 149 -3.95 -13.92 11.38
C HIS A 149 -2.77 -13.95 10.39
N TRP A 150 -1.61 -14.33 10.89
CA TRP A 150 -0.43 -14.60 10.06
C TRP A 150 -0.42 -16.07 9.68
N GLY A 151 -0.45 -16.39 8.37
CA GLY A 151 -0.18 -17.73 7.84
C GLY A 151 -1.37 -18.70 7.78
N GLY A 152 -2.60 -18.24 7.96
CA GLY A 152 -3.79 -19.09 7.78
C GLY A 152 -4.03 -19.44 6.31
N VAL A 153 -4.29 -20.72 6.03
CA VAL A 153 -4.90 -21.13 4.76
C VAL A 153 -6.36 -20.70 4.81
N ASN A 154 -6.81 -19.95 3.79
CA ASN A 154 -8.22 -19.61 3.67
C ASN A 154 -9.05 -20.89 3.53
N GLU A 155 -9.81 -21.22 4.55
CA GLU A 155 -10.78 -22.30 4.47
C GLU A 155 -11.91 -21.87 3.53
N GLU A 156 -12.17 -22.68 2.52
CA GLU A 156 -13.30 -22.49 1.60
C GLU A 156 -14.65 -22.94 2.24
N ASN A 157 -14.65 -23.20 3.55
CA ASN A 157 -15.78 -23.64 4.37
C ASN A 157 -16.19 -22.56 5.37
N TRP A 158 -16.86 -21.54 4.90
CA TRP A 158 -17.51 -20.58 5.79
C TRP A 158 -18.92 -21.08 6.15
N GLN A 159 -19.26 -21.08 7.44
CA GLN A 159 -20.61 -21.43 7.90
C GLN A 159 -21.54 -20.23 7.74
N GLY A 160 -22.23 -20.16 6.63
CA GLY A 160 -23.21 -19.12 6.36
C GLY A 160 -23.97 -19.36 5.07
N ALA A 161 -25.08 -18.67 4.91
CA ALA A 161 -25.85 -18.68 3.67
C ALA A 161 -25.63 -17.36 2.92
N THR A 162 -25.57 -17.42 1.58
CA THR A 162 -25.45 -16.28 0.70
C THR A 162 -26.82 -15.95 0.09
N PRO A 163 -27.44 -14.81 0.44
CA PRO A 163 -28.73 -14.43 -0.10
C PRO A 163 -28.68 -14.15 -1.60
N SER A 164 -29.75 -14.46 -2.31
CA SER A 164 -29.94 -14.03 -3.70
C SER A 164 -30.16 -12.52 -3.78
N PRO A 165 -29.81 -11.86 -4.91
CA PRO A 165 -29.98 -10.42 -5.09
C PRO A 165 -31.42 -9.92 -4.86
N ASP A 166 -32.44 -10.72 -5.19
CA ASP A 166 -33.86 -10.40 -4.96
C ASP A 166 -34.34 -10.68 -3.53
N GLY A 167 -33.47 -11.25 -2.66
CA GLY A 167 -33.77 -11.55 -1.28
C GLY A 167 -34.74 -12.70 -1.03
N LYS A 168 -35.13 -13.46 -2.07
CA LYS A 168 -36.12 -14.54 -1.93
C LYS A 168 -35.51 -15.89 -1.59
N LYS A 169 -34.27 -16.11 -1.96
CA LYS A 169 -33.55 -17.37 -1.78
C LYS A 169 -32.22 -17.13 -1.07
N GLU A 170 -31.68 -18.18 -0.49
CA GLU A 170 -30.32 -18.19 0.01
C GLU A 170 -29.63 -19.51 -0.34
N ALA A 171 -28.34 -19.44 -0.72
CA ALA A 171 -27.54 -20.60 -1.03
C ALA A 171 -26.53 -20.88 0.07
N PHE A 172 -26.30 -22.15 0.38
CA PHE A 172 -25.36 -22.59 1.40
C PHE A 172 -24.76 -23.96 1.07
N VAL A 173 -23.65 -24.27 1.72
CA VAL A 173 -22.99 -25.57 1.60
C VAL A 173 -23.23 -26.37 2.87
N SER A 174 -23.65 -27.62 2.70
CA SER A 174 -23.79 -28.59 3.77
C SER A 174 -23.23 -29.94 3.31
N GLU A 175 -22.44 -30.59 4.16
CA GLU A 175 -21.79 -31.87 3.86
C GLU A 175 -21.06 -31.89 2.51
N GLY A 176 -20.39 -30.77 2.20
CA GLY A 176 -19.64 -30.59 0.95
C GLY A 176 -20.46 -30.35 -0.30
N ASN A 177 -21.80 -30.30 -0.19
CA ASN A 177 -22.73 -30.08 -1.31
C ASN A 177 -23.48 -28.76 -1.21
N LEU A 178 -23.92 -28.24 -2.36
CA LEU A 178 -24.62 -26.98 -2.50
C LEU A 178 -26.13 -27.15 -2.39
N PHE A 179 -26.76 -26.28 -1.63
CA PHE A 179 -28.19 -26.20 -1.39
C PHE A 179 -28.71 -24.77 -1.61
N VAL A 180 -29.97 -24.67 -1.98
CA VAL A 180 -30.71 -23.40 -2.00
C VAL A 180 -31.98 -23.55 -1.17
N ARG A 181 -32.22 -22.53 -0.31
CA ARG A 181 -33.43 -22.42 0.52
C ARG A 181 -34.30 -21.28 -0.01
N ASP A 182 -35.58 -21.51 -0.16
CA ASP A 182 -36.57 -20.46 -0.28
C ASP A 182 -36.84 -19.84 1.09
N ILE A 183 -36.64 -18.53 1.23
CA ILE A 183 -36.70 -17.83 2.54
C ILE A 183 -38.14 -17.79 3.06
N SER A 184 -39.12 -17.73 2.17
CA SER A 184 -40.53 -17.60 2.54
C SER A 184 -41.16 -18.89 2.97
N SER A 185 -40.90 -19.99 2.27
CA SER A 185 -41.46 -21.32 2.56
C SER A 185 -40.58 -22.17 3.45
N GLY A 186 -39.28 -21.87 3.53
CA GLY A 186 -38.27 -22.70 4.19
C GLY A 186 -37.92 -23.98 3.41
N GLU A 187 -38.45 -24.17 2.21
CA GLU A 187 -38.15 -25.29 1.33
C GLU A 187 -36.67 -25.30 0.93
N VAL A 188 -36.01 -26.46 1.07
CA VAL A 188 -34.57 -26.63 0.76
C VAL A 188 -34.43 -27.57 -0.43
N ASN A 189 -33.78 -27.08 -1.47
CA ASN A 189 -33.47 -27.83 -2.68
C ASN A 189 -31.96 -28.10 -2.76
N ARG A 190 -31.57 -29.37 -2.92
CA ARG A 190 -30.18 -29.77 -3.12
C ARG A 190 -29.79 -29.61 -4.59
N LEU A 191 -28.72 -28.86 -4.88
CA LEU A 191 -28.25 -28.58 -6.24
C LEU A 191 -27.08 -29.46 -6.68
N SER A 192 -26.29 -30.02 -5.74
CA SER A 192 -25.17 -30.91 -6.07
C SER A 192 -25.19 -32.19 -5.27
N TYR A 193 -24.63 -33.28 -5.84
CA TYR A 193 -24.60 -34.62 -5.27
C TYR A 193 -23.21 -35.27 -5.30
N ASP A 194 -22.21 -34.53 -5.77
CA ASP A 194 -20.85 -34.99 -6.06
C ASP A 194 -19.79 -34.35 -5.17
N GLY A 195 -20.22 -33.68 -4.09
CA GLY A 195 -19.34 -33.19 -3.04
C GLY A 195 -18.94 -34.30 -2.06
N ALA A 196 -17.66 -34.35 -1.71
CA ALA A 196 -17.08 -35.34 -0.78
C ALA A 196 -15.96 -34.67 0.06
N PRO A 197 -15.51 -35.24 1.19
CA PRO A 197 -14.47 -34.64 2.03
C PRO A 197 -13.18 -34.29 1.31
N GLY A 198 -12.82 -35.00 0.24
CA GLY A 198 -11.63 -34.72 -0.57
C GLY A 198 -11.83 -33.74 -1.72
N GLU A 199 -13.09 -33.45 -2.07
CA GLU A 199 -13.43 -32.46 -3.11
C GLU A 199 -14.88 -32.00 -2.87
N TYR A 200 -15.05 -30.77 -2.42
CA TYR A 200 -16.32 -30.24 -1.94
C TYR A 200 -16.62 -28.87 -2.55
N TYR A 201 -17.84 -28.37 -2.41
CA TYR A 201 -18.21 -27.04 -2.90
C TYR A 201 -17.80 -25.96 -1.91
N SER A 202 -17.20 -24.90 -2.44
CA SER A 202 -16.83 -23.69 -1.69
C SER A 202 -18.07 -22.94 -1.22
N SER A 203 -18.03 -22.41 0.00
CA SER A 203 -19.06 -21.51 0.54
C SER A 203 -19.03 -20.10 -0.06
N PHE A 204 -18.02 -19.77 -0.88
CA PHE A 204 -17.99 -18.53 -1.67
C PHE A 204 -18.89 -18.71 -2.90
N ILE A 205 -20.12 -18.25 -2.78
CA ILE A 205 -21.18 -18.41 -3.78
C ILE A 205 -21.43 -17.06 -4.45
N SER A 206 -21.45 -17.03 -5.78
CA SER A 206 -21.73 -15.85 -6.58
C SER A 206 -23.06 -16.01 -7.33
N TRP A 207 -24.09 -15.27 -6.93
CA TRP A 207 -25.37 -15.22 -7.59
C TRP A 207 -25.34 -14.36 -8.85
N SER A 208 -26.08 -14.76 -9.88
CA SER A 208 -26.39 -13.88 -11.01
C SER A 208 -27.34 -12.74 -10.58
N PRO A 209 -27.24 -11.54 -11.17
CA PRO A 209 -28.13 -10.41 -10.84
C PRO A 209 -29.63 -10.73 -10.91
N ASP A 210 -30.04 -11.64 -11.80
CA ASP A 210 -31.44 -12.08 -11.95
C ASP A 210 -31.89 -13.15 -10.92
N SER A 211 -30.99 -13.55 -10.00
CA SER A 211 -31.26 -14.57 -8.96
C SER A 211 -31.62 -15.97 -9.46
N ARG A 212 -31.42 -16.26 -10.76
CA ARG A 212 -31.79 -17.56 -11.38
C ARG A 212 -30.64 -18.53 -11.49
N LYS A 213 -29.41 -18.02 -11.41
CA LYS A 213 -28.18 -18.79 -11.53
C LYS A 213 -27.22 -18.45 -10.41
N LEU A 214 -26.34 -19.37 -10.10
CA LEU A 214 -25.22 -19.10 -9.24
C LEU A 214 -23.97 -19.89 -9.67
N VAL A 215 -22.81 -19.41 -9.27
CA VAL A 215 -21.54 -20.10 -9.44
C VAL A 215 -20.95 -20.37 -8.07
N SER A 216 -20.53 -21.61 -7.84
CA SER A 216 -19.63 -21.99 -6.76
C SER A 216 -18.45 -22.76 -7.34
N CYS A 217 -17.33 -22.79 -6.64
CA CYS A 217 -16.19 -23.60 -7.06
C CYS A 217 -16.21 -24.97 -6.36
N LYS A 218 -16.02 -26.03 -7.12
CA LYS A 218 -15.64 -27.32 -6.58
C LYS A 218 -14.17 -27.22 -6.16
N TYR A 219 -13.91 -27.39 -4.87
CA TYR A 219 -12.62 -27.15 -4.23
C TYR A 219 -12.00 -28.47 -3.81
N ARG A 220 -10.81 -28.76 -4.32
CA ARG A 220 -10.00 -29.88 -3.89
C ARG A 220 -8.84 -29.34 -3.05
N PRO A 221 -8.85 -29.59 -1.73
CA PRO A 221 -7.78 -29.13 -0.84
C PRO A 221 -6.45 -29.80 -1.19
N ALA A 222 -5.36 -29.10 -0.91
CA ALA A 222 -4.03 -29.70 -0.94
C ALA A 222 -3.66 -30.22 0.44
N TRP A 223 -2.80 -31.24 0.46
CA TRP A 223 -2.14 -31.61 1.70
C TRP A 223 -1.11 -30.55 2.08
N ILE A 224 -1.29 -29.92 3.24
CA ILE A 224 -0.43 -28.86 3.72
C ILE A 224 0.58 -29.41 4.73
N ARG A 225 1.85 -29.12 4.50
CA ARG A 225 2.91 -29.43 5.45
C ARG A 225 2.81 -28.54 6.67
N LYS A 226 3.12 -29.11 7.83
CA LYS A 226 3.22 -28.36 9.06
C LYS A 226 4.67 -27.93 9.32
N LEU A 227 4.84 -26.68 9.66
CA LEU A 227 6.10 -26.15 10.18
C LEU A 227 6.04 -26.24 11.71
N LYS A 228 7.09 -26.83 12.30
CA LYS A 228 7.27 -26.90 13.75
C LYS A 228 8.05 -25.69 14.21
N THR A 229 7.49 -24.94 15.13
CA THR A 229 8.14 -23.79 15.78
C THR A 229 8.27 -24.03 17.28
N VAL A 230 9.23 -23.35 17.91
CA VAL A 230 9.45 -23.45 19.35
C VAL A 230 9.16 -22.09 19.99
N VAL A 231 8.18 -22.06 20.88
CA VAL A 231 7.98 -20.93 21.79
C VAL A 231 8.97 -21.11 22.95
N SER A 232 10.09 -20.41 22.88
CA SER A 232 11.22 -20.58 23.82
C SER A 232 10.90 -20.13 25.24
N SER A 233 9.96 -19.20 25.41
CA SER A 233 9.59 -18.61 26.72
C SER A 233 8.08 -18.40 26.78
N PRO A 234 7.29 -19.47 26.90
CA PRO A 234 5.84 -19.36 27.05
C PRO A 234 5.49 -18.69 28.39
N ALA A 235 4.39 -17.93 28.43
CA ALA A 235 4.00 -17.14 29.60
C ALA A 235 3.61 -17.99 30.83
N GLY A 236 3.21 -19.25 30.61
CA GLY A 236 2.64 -20.10 31.66
C GLY A 236 3.60 -21.14 32.27
N GLN A 237 4.82 -21.31 31.72
CA GLN A 237 5.74 -22.36 32.13
C GLN A 237 7.21 -22.03 31.82
N LEU A 238 8.13 -22.77 32.41
CA LEU A 238 9.59 -22.60 32.20
C LEU A 238 10.08 -23.37 30.96
N GLN A 239 9.41 -24.45 30.60
CA GLN A 239 9.83 -25.30 29.48
C GLN A 239 9.30 -24.74 28.16
N PRO A 240 10.11 -24.80 27.07
CA PRO A 240 9.63 -24.44 25.74
C PRO A 240 8.43 -25.26 25.28
N GLU A 241 7.57 -24.66 24.50
CA GLU A 241 6.44 -25.33 23.85
C GLU A 241 6.69 -25.50 22.35
N MET A 242 6.18 -26.60 21.81
CA MET A 242 6.21 -26.86 20.36
C MET A 242 4.86 -26.47 19.79
N GLU A 243 4.88 -25.62 18.77
CA GLU A 243 3.71 -25.28 17.98
C GLU A 243 3.85 -25.84 16.56
N GLU A 244 2.74 -26.26 15.98
CA GLU A 244 2.64 -26.65 14.58
C GLU A 244 1.74 -25.66 13.83
N ILE A 245 2.28 -25.03 12.80
CA ILE A 245 1.53 -24.12 11.93
C ILE A 245 1.47 -24.69 10.51
N ASP A 246 0.33 -24.55 9.85
CA ASP A 246 0.18 -24.88 8.45
C ASP A 246 0.99 -23.89 7.60
N TYR A 247 1.93 -24.42 6.81
CA TYR A 247 2.84 -23.58 6.04
C TYR A 247 3.16 -24.19 4.68
N VAL A 248 2.67 -23.54 3.63
CA VAL A 248 2.92 -23.95 2.23
C VAL A 248 4.27 -23.40 1.77
N LYS A 249 5.17 -24.29 1.36
CA LYS A 249 6.48 -23.91 0.83
C LYS A 249 6.48 -23.90 -0.71
N PRO A 250 7.39 -23.16 -1.36
CA PRO A 250 7.60 -23.28 -2.80
C PRO A 250 7.82 -24.74 -3.22
N GLY A 251 7.03 -25.19 -4.19
CA GLY A 251 7.05 -26.59 -4.66
C GLY A 251 5.96 -27.49 -4.06
N ASP A 252 5.32 -27.09 -2.95
CA ASP A 252 4.23 -27.86 -2.37
C ASP A 252 2.99 -27.87 -3.27
N ALA A 253 2.11 -28.85 -3.08
CA ALA A 253 0.82 -28.89 -3.75
C ALA A 253 -0.04 -27.69 -3.36
N LEU A 254 -0.83 -27.19 -4.29
CA LEU A 254 -1.79 -26.11 -4.06
C LEU A 254 -3.21 -26.66 -4.22
N PRO A 255 -4.20 -26.06 -3.54
CA PRO A 255 -5.61 -26.39 -3.77
C PRO A 255 -6.01 -26.15 -5.22
N VAL A 256 -7.00 -26.87 -5.70
CA VAL A 256 -7.55 -26.71 -7.04
C VAL A 256 -9.03 -26.34 -6.96
N LYS A 257 -9.41 -25.26 -7.65
CA LYS A 257 -10.78 -24.79 -7.80
C LYS A 257 -11.26 -25.01 -9.22
N ARG A 258 -12.51 -25.48 -9.36
CA ARG A 258 -13.20 -25.57 -10.65
C ARG A 258 -14.55 -24.91 -10.55
N PRO A 259 -14.83 -23.85 -11.34
CA PRO A 259 -16.16 -23.21 -11.32
C PRO A 259 -17.22 -24.18 -11.79
N VAL A 260 -18.35 -24.18 -11.11
CA VAL A 260 -19.55 -24.92 -11.49
C VAL A 260 -20.72 -23.93 -11.52
N LEU A 261 -21.40 -23.86 -12.65
CA LEU A 261 -22.61 -23.07 -12.82
C LEU A 261 -23.83 -23.90 -12.44
N PHE A 262 -24.74 -23.33 -11.68
CA PHE A 262 -26.00 -23.93 -11.28
C PHE A 262 -27.16 -23.11 -11.84
N LEU A 263 -28.06 -23.78 -12.55
CA LEU A 263 -29.35 -23.26 -13.00
C LEU A 263 -30.37 -23.62 -11.93
N VAL A 264 -30.68 -22.67 -11.06
CA VAL A 264 -31.37 -22.91 -9.78
C VAL A 264 -32.78 -23.50 -9.97
N GLU A 265 -33.55 -22.96 -10.93
CA GLU A 265 -34.91 -23.39 -11.20
C GLU A 265 -34.97 -24.78 -11.86
N GLU A 266 -33.93 -25.14 -12.62
CA GLU A 266 -33.83 -26.43 -13.30
C GLU A 266 -33.20 -27.51 -12.40
N GLY A 267 -32.60 -27.12 -11.28
CA GLY A 267 -31.81 -28.01 -10.42
C GLY A 267 -30.62 -28.65 -11.16
N ARG A 268 -30.07 -27.96 -12.18
CA ARG A 268 -29.03 -28.47 -13.09
C ARG A 268 -27.70 -27.83 -12.83
N GLN A 269 -26.65 -28.64 -12.73
CA GLN A 269 -25.27 -28.18 -12.67
C GLN A 269 -24.58 -28.29 -14.03
N VAL A 270 -23.66 -27.34 -14.29
CA VAL A 270 -22.82 -27.30 -15.48
C VAL A 270 -21.37 -27.12 -15.04
N ASN A 271 -20.56 -28.16 -15.26
CA ASN A 271 -19.13 -28.10 -14.95
C ASN A 271 -18.42 -27.30 -16.04
N ILE A 272 -17.64 -26.29 -15.63
CA ILE A 272 -16.96 -25.39 -16.57
C ILE A 272 -15.60 -25.99 -16.95
N GLU A 273 -15.40 -26.13 -18.26
CA GLU A 273 -14.15 -26.61 -18.88
C GLU A 273 -13.28 -25.43 -19.30
N PHE A 274 -12.01 -25.46 -18.88
CA PHE A 274 -10.97 -24.52 -19.28
C PHE A 274 -9.59 -25.16 -19.31
N ALA A 275 -8.59 -24.49 -19.88
CA ALA A 275 -7.27 -25.08 -20.03
C ALA A 275 -6.51 -25.22 -18.70
N GLU A 276 -5.88 -26.35 -18.50
CA GLU A 276 -4.92 -26.68 -17.43
C GLU A 276 -5.39 -26.33 -15.99
N PRO A 277 -6.62 -26.74 -15.56
CA PRO A 277 -7.11 -26.38 -14.24
C PRO A 277 -6.20 -26.84 -13.09
N GLU A 278 -5.48 -27.94 -13.27
CA GLU A 278 -4.54 -28.49 -12.28
C GLU A 278 -3.24 -27.65 -12.10
N LYS A 279 -2.95 -26.76 -13.04
CA LYS A 279 -1.76 -25.91 -12.99
C LYS A 279 -2.05 -24.52 -12.42
N GLN A 280 -3.15 -24.33 -11.75
CA GLN A 280 -3.48 -23.05 -11.14
C GLN A 280 -2.60 -22.74 -9.93
N PHE A 281 -2.22 -21.47 -9.79
CA PHE A 281 -1.80 -20.90 -8.52
C PHE A 281 -3.04 -20.45 -7.75
N ASN A 282 -3.95 -19.76 -8.42
CA ASN A 282 -5.22 -19.30 -7.86
C ASN A 282 -6.27 -19.14 -8.95
N LEU A 283 -7.56 -19.33 -8.56
CA LEU A 283 -8.74 -18.99 -9.33
C LEU A 283 -9.65 -18.15 -8.44
N ASN A 284 -10.03 -16.97 -8.91
CA ASN A 284 -10.82 -16.00 -8.13
C ASN A 284 -11.62 -15.04 -9.02
N ASN A 285 -12.14 -13.98 -8.43
CA ASN A 285 -12.83 -12.87 -9.12
C ASN A 285 -13.96 -13.31 -10.04
N ILE A 286 -14.86 -14.20 -9.55
CA ILE A 286 -16.07 -14.52 -10.28
C ILE A 286 -16.95 -13.27 -10.35
N ARG A 287 -17.24 -12.81 -11.58
CA ARG A 287 -18.03 -11.58 -11.84
C ARG A 287 -19.09 -11.86 -12.88
N TRP A 288 -20.33 -11.60 -12.54
CA TRP A 288 -21.46 -11.67 -13.46
C TRP A 288 -21.56 -10.39 -14.29
N ALA A 289 -21.99 -10.55 -15.54
CA ALA A 289 -22.51 -9.43 -16.33
C ALA A 289 -23.87 -8.97 -15.75
N ASP A 290 -24.17 -7.67 -15.85
CA ASP A 290 -25.39 -7.09 -15.29
C ASP A 290 -26.67 -7.73 -15.89
N ASP A 291 -26.60 -8.21 -17.14
CA ASP A 291 -27.68 -8.90 -17.84
C ASP A 291 -27.80 -10.40 -17.47
N SER A 292 -26.99 -10.91 -16.57
CA SER A 292 -26.97 -12.31 -16.13
C SER A 292 -26.71 -13.36 -17.22
N ARG A 293 -26.30 -12.95 -18.44
CA ARG A 293 -26.09 -13.87 -19.57
C ARG A 293 -24.69 -14.50 -19.57
N SER A 294 -23.75 -13.89 -18.86
CA SER A 294 -22.37 -14.40 -18.78
C SER A 294 -21.74 -14.09 -17.42
N PHE A 295 -20.69 -14.81 -17.12
CA PHE A 295 -19.80 -14.45 -16.02
C PHE A 295 -18.34 -14.65 -16.43
N THR A 296 -17.44 -14.00 -15.70
CA THR A 296 -16.01 -14.15 -15.87
C THR A 296 -15.38 -14.67 -14.57
N PHE A 297 -14.21 -15.30 -14.70
CA PHE A 297 -13.34 -15.63 -13.58
C PHE A 297 -11.88 -15.48 -13.98
N ASP A 298 -11.03 -15.18 -13.01
CA ASP A 298 -9.60 -14.99 -13.20
C ASP A 298 -8.84 -16.27 -12.87
N TYR A 299 -7.91 -16.65 -13.73
CA TYR A 299 -7.03 -17.79 -13.57
C TYR A 299 -5.57 -17.32 -13.60
N ASN A 300 -4.86 -17.53 -12.49
CA ASN A 300 -3.42 -17.30 -12.38
C ASN A 300 -2.72 -18.66 -12.41
N LYS A 301 -1.92 -18.90 -13.44
CA LYS A 301 -1.18 -20.14 -13.59
C LYS A 301 -0.03 -20.20 -12.59
N ARG A 302 0.21 -21.37 -12.03
CA ARG A 302 1.37 -21.61 -11.16
C ARG A 302 2.67 -21.30 -11.92
N GLY A 303 3.54 -20.48 -11.31
CA GLY A 303 4.71 -19.90 -11.94
C GLY A 303 4.45 -18.51 -12.53
N HIS A 304 3.19 -18.04 -12.53
CA HIS A 304 2.76 -16.68 -12.87
C HIS A 304 3.08 -16.21 -14.30
N GLN A 305 3.45 -17.13 -15.20
CA GLN A 305 3.76 -16.79 -16.59
C GLN A 305 2.52 -16.53 -17.43
N GLU A 306 1.36 -16.96 -16.97
CA GLU A 306 0.08 -16.75 -17.62
C GLU A 306 -0.96 -16.31 -16.59
N TYR A 307 -1.69 -15.24 -16.93
CA TYR A 307 -2.87 -14.77 -16.23
C TYR A 307 -4.02 -14.61 -17.23
N ILE A 308 -5.13 -15.27 -17.00
CA ILE A 308 -6.22 -15.36 -17.96
C ILE A 308 -7.52 -14.97 -17.28
N VAL A 309 -8.29 -14.09 -17.92
CA VAL A 309 -9.70 -13.86 -17.61
C VAL A 309 -10.51 -14.72 -18.57
N TYR A 310 -11.20 -15.70 -18.01
CA TYR A 310 -12.14 -16.54 -18.76
C TYR A 310 -13.55 -15.95 -18.73
N LYS A 311 -14.29 -16.09 -19.82
CA LYS A 311 -15.73 -15.76 -19.95
C LYS A 311 -16.53 -17.02 -20.24
N VAL A 312 -17.62 -17.21 -19.51
CA VAL A 312 -18.63 -18.27 -19.72
C VAL A 312 -19.93 -17.59 -20.12
N THR A 313 -20.52 -18.01 -21.24
CA THR A 313 -21.76 -17.42 -21.78
C THR A 313 -22.89 -18.44 -21.74
N GLY A 314 -24.03 -18.04 -21.16
CA GLY A 314 -25.21 -18.90 -20.99
C GLY A 314 -24.90 -20.11 -20.11
N ASP A 315 -25.26 -21.27 -20.58
CA ASP A 315 -25.00 -22.57 -19.99
C ASP A 315 -23.94 -23.40 -20.76
N ASN A 316 -23.14 -22.72 -21.56
CA ASN A 316 -22.04 -23.37 -22.27
C ASN A 316 -20.96 -23.84 -21.26
N PRO A 317 -20.61 -25.13 -21.24
CA PRO A 317 -19.58 -25.62 -20.33
C PRO A 317 -18.16 -25.14 -20.69
N LYS A 318 -17.94 -24.65 -21.92
CA LYS A 318 -16.60 -24.22 -22.36
C LYS A 318 -16.37 -22.74 -22.09
N ALA A 319 -15.43 -22.46 -21.21
CA ALA A 319 -14.94 -21.10 -20.98
C ALA A 319 -14.07 -20.63 -22.14
N GLN A 320 -14.27 -19.37 -22.55
CA GLN A 320 -13.48 -18.71 -23.58
C GLN A 320 -12.50 -17.72 -22.94
N VAL A 321 -11.32 -17.57 -23.54
CA VAL A 321 -10.36 -16.54 -23.10
C VAL A 321 -10.90 -15.17 -23.51
N LEU A 322 -11.15 -14.32 -22.50
CA LEU A 322 -11.54 -12.92 -22.72
C LEU A 322 -10.29 -12.02 -22.72
N ILE A 323 -9.45 -12.12 -21.70
CA ILE A 323 -8.16 -11.42 -21.60
C ILE A 323 -7.09 -12.44 -21.27
N GLY A 324 -5.98 -12.43 -22.03
CA GLY A 324 -4.83 -13.29 -21.75
C GLY A 324 -3.56 -12.46 -21.65
N GLU A 325 -2.88 -12.57 -20.52
CA GLU A 325 -1.51 -12.08 -20.32
C GLU A 325 -0.56 -13.28 -20.30
N LYS A 326 0.46 -13.22 -21.14
CA LYS A 326 1.50 -14.25 -21.20
C LYS A 326 2.86 -13.61 -21.32
N MET A 327 3.74 -13.94 -20.38
CA MET A 327 5.09 -13.40 -20.29
C MET A 327 6.12 -14.54 -20.24
N PRO A 328 7.31 -14.36 -20.81
CA PRO A 328 8.39 -15.36 -20.72
C PRO A 328 8.89 -15.53 -19.28
N THR A 329 8.75 -14.49 -18.45
CA THR A 329 9.13 -14.46 -17.05
C THR A 329 7.89 -14.61 -16.16
N PHE A 330 7.26 -13.52 -15.75
CA PHE A 330 6.04 -13.53 -14.95
C PHE A 330 5.14 -12.34 -15.31
N VAL A 331 3.85 -12.52 -15.12
CA VAL A 331 2.86 -11.44 -15.11
C VAL A 331 2.84 -10.86 -13.71
N TYR A 332 3.00 -9.55 -13.57
CA TYR A 332 2.95 -8.89 -12.26
C TYR A 332 1.51 -8.74 -11.77
N TYR A 333 0.93 -9.87 -11.35
CA TYR A 333 -0.50 -9.99 -11.04
C TYR A 333 -0.95 -9.18 -9.82
N ASN A 334 -0.06 -8.79 -8.90
CA ASN A 334 -0.41 -8.00 -7.72
C ASN A 334 -0.87 -6.57 -8.07
N LEU A 335 -0.51 -6.06 -9.24
CA LEU A 335 -0.86 -4.73 -9.71
C LEU A 335 -1.69 -4.76 -11.00
N LEU A 336 -2.29 -5.90 -11.35
CA LEU A 336 -3.32 -5.96 -12.37
C LEU A 336 -4.53 -5.13 -11.94
N TYR A 337 -5.10 -4.43 -12.89
CA TYR A 337 -6.31 -3.64 -12.67
C TYR A 337 -7.32 -3.93 -13.76
N ARG A 338 -8.56 -4.17 -13.35
CA ARG A 338 -9.71 -4.33 -14.24
C ARG A 338 -10.83 -3.43 -13.77
N TYR A 339 -11.40 -2.69 -14.71
CA TYR A 339 -12.63 -1.94 -14.51
C TYR A 339 -13.56 -2.14 -15.71
N ASP A 340 -14.75 -2.62 -15.44
CA ASP A 340 -15.77 -2.88 -16.46
C ASP A 340 -16.60 -1.60 -16.67
N LEU A 341 -16.43 -0.95 -17.83
CA LEU A 341 -17.18 0.23 -18.27
C LEU A 341 -18.54 -0.22 -18.78
N LYS A 342 -19.60 0.12 -18.05
CA LYS A 342 -20.94 -0.46 -18.27
C LYS A 342 -21.62 -0.01 -19.54
N ASP A 343 -21.55 1.28 -19.87
CA ASP A 343 -22.35 1.88 -20.95
C ASP A 343 -21.96 1.43 -22.36
N ARG A 344 -20.73 0.93 -22.57
CA ARG A 344 -20.21 0.58 -23.90
C ARG A 344 -19.63 -0.82 -23.98
N ASN A 345 -19.85 -1.63 -22.99
CA ASN A 345 -19.34 -3.00 -22.92
C ASN A 345 -17.82 -3.07 -23.17
N GLU A 346 -17.07 -2.29 -22.40
CA GLU A 346 -15.62 -2.15 -22.50
C GLU A 346 -14.94 -2.48 -21.18
N ILE A 347 -13.68 -2.85 -21.23
CA ILE A 347 -12.87 -3.14 -20.04
C ILE A 347 -11.60 -2.30 -20.08
N LEU A 348 -11.33 -1.59 -18.98
CA LEU A 348 -10.02 -1.02 -18.72
C LEU A 348 -9.14 -2.09 -18.07
N TRP A 349 -7.95 -2.27 -18.60
CA TRP A 349 -7.01 -3.28 -18.18
C TRP A 349 -5.58 -2.75 -18.13
N ILE A 350 -4.82 -3.06 -17.06
CA ILE A 350 -3.39 -2.76 -16.98
C ILE A 350 -2.58 -3.97 -17.45
N SER A 351 -1.61 -3.72 -18.35
CA SER A 351 -0.73 -4.74 -18.92
C SER A 351 0.70 -4.22 -19.06
N GLU A 352 1.68 -5.12 -18.98
CA GLU A 352 3.10 -4.86 -19.22
C GLU A 352 3.57 -5.38 -20.59
N ARG A 353 2.66 -5.65 -21.54
CA ARG A 353 2.94 -6.32 -22.82
C ARG A 353 3.89 -5.59 -23.76
N ASP A 354 4.04 -4.28 -23.61
CA ASP A 354 4.96 -3.44 -24.38
C ASP A 354 6.29 -3.14 -23.65
N GLY A 355 6.54 -3.82 -22.52
CA GLY A 355 7.73 -3.63 -21.70
C GLY A 355 7.57 -2.60 -20.57
N TRP A 356 6.43 -1.93 -20.51
CA TRP A 356 6.05 -0.97 -19.47
C TRP A 356 4.61 -1.20 -19.00
N ARG A 357 4.28 -0.76 -17.81
CA ARG A 357 2.93 -0.96 -17.27
C ARG A 357 1.98 0.14 -17.72
N HIS A 358 1.06 -0.19 -18.62
CA HIS A 358 0.14 0.75 -19.26
C HIS A 358 -1.31 0.32 -19.21
N LEU A 359 -2.21 1.28 -19.43
CA LEU A 359 -3.64 1.10 -19.47
C LEU A 359 -4.11 0.86 -20.92
N TYR A 360 -4.94 -0.18 -21.07
CA TYR A 360 -5.53 -0.63 -22.32
C TYR A 360 -7.04 -0.65 -22.24
N LEU A 361 -7.71 -0.41 -23.35
CA LEU A 361 -9.16 -0.54 -23.52
C LEU A 361 -9.46 -1.78 -24.34
N TYR A 362 -10.28 -2.65 -23.79
CA TYR A 362 -10.73 -3.90 -24.41
C TYR A 362 -12.20 -3.84 -24.74
N ASP A 363 -12.60 -4.63 -25.73
CA ASP A 363 -13.98 -5.01 -26.00
C ASP A 363 -14.37 -6.16 -25.03
N ALA A 364 -15.45 -5.98 -24.26
CA ALA A 364 -15.87 -6.95 -23.25
C ALA A 364 -16.63 -8.16 -23.82
N ASP A 365 -17.00 -8.14 -25.12
CA ASP A 365 -17.64 -9.29 -25.74
C ASP A 365 -16.62 -10.29 -26.26
N ASN A 366 -15.62 -9.83 -26.98
CA ASN A 366 -14.68 -10.67 -27.70
C ASN A 366 -13.24 -10.62 -27.18
N GLY A 367 -12.93 -9.75 -26.19
CA GLY A 367 -11.61 -9.63 -25.59
C GLY A 367 -10.53 -9.01 -26.50
N GLN A 368 -10.92 -8.35 -27.57
CA GLN A 368 -9.98 -7.65 -28.44
C GLN A 368 -9.53 -6.32 -27.83
N VAL A 369 -8.26 -5.99 -27.98
CA VAL A 369 -7.73 -4.68 -27.60
C VAL A 369 -8.25 -3.63 -28.57
N LYS A 370 -9.08 -2.72 -28.11
CA LYS A 370 -9.58 -1.58 -28.90
C LYS A 370 -8.51 -0.50 -29.02
N ARG A 371 -7.76 -0.24 -27.92
CA ARG A 371 -6.75 0.80 -27.89
C ARG A 371 -5.82 0.67 -26.69
N GLN A 372 -4.55 1.02 -26.87
CA GLN A 372 -3.63 1.35 -25.78
C GLN A 372 -3.86 2.82 -25.39
N LEU A 373 -4.24 3.07 -24.14
CA LEU A 373 -4.61 4.41 -23.65
C LEU A 373 -3.40 5.20 -23.15
N THR A 374 -2.41 4.52 -22.57
CA THR A 374 -1.15 5.14 -22.14
C THR A 374 0.03 4.41 -22.76
N LYS A 375 1.14 5.12 -23.03
CA LYS A 375 2.32 4.57 -23.70
C LYS A 375 3.59 5.35 -23.36
N GLY A 376 4.75 4.74 -23.60
CA GLY A 376 6.06 5.36 -23.40
C GLY A 376 6.87 4.69 -22.28
N GLU A 377 8.04 5.21 -21.98
CA GLU A 377 8.98 4.65 -21.01
C GLU A 377 8.67 5.10 -19.57
N TRP A 378 7.48 4.79 -19.09
CA TRP A 378 6.99 5.10 -17.75
C TRP A 378 5.90 4.10 -17.33
N VAL A 379 5.48 4.13 -16.07
CA VAL A 379 4.48 3.19 -15.57
C VAL A 379 3.23 3.88 -15.04
N VAL A 380 2.08 3.32 -15.33
CA VAL A 380 0.84 3.56 -14.59
C VAL A 380 0.93 2.76 -13.29
N LYS A 381 1.10 3.43 -12.15
CA LYS A 381 1.26 2.75 -10.87
C LYS A 381 -0.07 2.24 -10.31
N ARG A 382 -1.11 3.07 -10.36
CA ARG A 382 -2.48 2.71 -9.95
C ARG A 382 -3.53 3.62 -10.58
N VAL A 383 -4.74 3.12 -10.71
CA VAL A 383 -5.93 3.92 -11.04
C VAL A 383 -6.56 4.38 -9.73
N LEU A 384 -6.86 5.67 -9.63
CA LEU A 384 -7.51 6.28 -8.47
C LEU A 384 -9.02 6.25 -8.60
N HIS A 385 -9.52 6.57 -9.80
CA HIS A 385 -10.95 6.64 -10.08
C HIS A 385 -11.22 6.55 -11.57
N VAL A 386 -12.38 6.00 -11.92
CA VAL A 386 -12.95 6.03 -13.27
C VAL A 386 -14.29 6.74 -13.20
N ASP A 387 -14.41 7.86 -13.88
CA ASP A 387 -15.68 8.52 -14.16
C ASP A 387 -16.20 7.95 -15.49
N ASP A 388 -17.09 6.98 -15.38
CA ASP A 388 -17.63 6.25 -16.55
C ASP A 388 -18.46 7.18 -17.42
N ALA A 389 -19.28 8.04 -16.82
CA ALA A 389 -20.14 8.98 -17.54
C ALA A 389 -19.33 10.05 -18.31
N ALA A 390 -18.29 10.61 -17.68
CA ALA A 390 -17.41 11.59 -18.32
C ALA A 390 -16.32 10.93 -19.18
N ARG A 391 -16.17 9.61 -19.12
CA ARG A 391 -15.12 8.85 -19.82
C ARG A 391 -13.72 9.34 -19.46
N VAL A 392 -13.46 9.49 -18.17
CA VAL A 392 -12.22 9.99 -17.61
C VAL A 392 -11.66 9.02 -16.59
N VAL A 393 -10.34 8.83 -16.62
CA VAL A 393 -9.59 8.06 -15.61
C VAL A 393 -8.63 9.00 -14.89
N TYR A 394 -8.67 8.98 -13.56
CA TYR A 394 -7.63 9.56 -12.71
C TYR A 394 -6.66 8.47 -12.31
N LEU A 395 -5.38 8.68 -12.55
CA LEU A 395 -4.36 7.67 -12.31
C LEU A 395 -3.08 8.27 -11.73
N VAL A 396 -2.32 7.44 -11.06
CA VAL A 396 -0.96 7.74 -10.62
C VAL A 396 0.03 7.07 -11.57
N GLY A 397 0.99 7.83 -12.03
CA GLY A 397 2.10 7.35 -12.83
C GLY A 397 3.44 7.83 -12.29
N CYS A 398 4.50 7.16 -12.67
CA CYS A 398 5.87 7.55 -12.32
C CYS A 398 6.84 7.27 -13.49
N GLY A 399 7.93 8.04 -13.56
CA GLY A 399 8.98 7.89 -14.57
C GLY A 399 8.71 8.58 -15.92
N LYS A 400 7.66 9.42 -16.03
CA LYS A 400 7.31 10.07 -17.31
C LYS A 400 8.20 11.27 -17.64
N ASP A 401 8.68 11.98 -16.63
CA ASP A 401 9.43 13.23 -16.82
C ASP A 401 10.95 12.95 -16.85
N ALA A 402 11.60 13.28 -17.95
CA ALA A 402 13.02 13.05 -18.12
C ALA A 402 13.86 13.89 -17.14
N GLY A 403 14.90 13.30 -16.56
CA GLY A 403 15.80 13.96 -15.63
C GLY A 403 15.28 14.04 -14.19
N GLU A 404 14.07 13.59 -13.90
CA GLU A 404 13.55 13.42 -12.56
C GLU A 404 13.77 11.98 -12.05
N ASP A 405 13.69 11.80 -10.74
CA ASP A 405 13.70 10.46 -10.14
C ASP A 405 12.47 9.67 -10.64
N PRO A 406 12.67 8.54 -11.36
CA PRO A 406 11.58 7.84 -12.04
C PRO A 406 10.59 7.14 -11.10
N TYR A 407 10.78 7.22 -9.81
CA TYR A 407 9.88 6.67 -8.81
C TYR A 407 8.94 7.72 -8.19
N LEU A 408 9.11 9.01 -8.52
CA LEU A 408 8.22 10.06 -8.03
C LEU A 408 6.83 9.90 -8.65
N GLU A 409 5.83 9.84 -7.78
CA GLU A 409 4.43 9.65 -8.16
C GLU A 409 3.79 10.98 -8.54
N LYS A 410 3.22 11.06 -9.74
CA LYS A 410 2.42 12.20 -10.20
C LYS A 410 1.02 11.73 -10.58
N VAL A 411 0.05 12.63 -10.50
CA VAL A 411 -1.34 12.37 -10.82
C VAL A 411 -1.70 12.88 -12.20
N TYR A 412 -2.37 12.03 -12.95
CA TYR A 412 -2.81 12.31 -14.32
C TYR A 412 -4.31 12.13 -14.47
N ARG A 413 -4.89 12.91 -15.37
CA ARG A 413 -6.25 12.79 -15.87
C ARG A 413 -6.19 12.33 -17.33
N LEU A 414 -6.75 11.16 -17.60
CA LEU A 414 -6.77 10.53 -18.92
C LEU A 414 -8.18 10.59 -19.49
N ASN A 415 -8.33 11.10 -20.69
CA ASN A 415 -9.58 10.99 -21.46
C ASN A 415 -9.58 9.68 -22.25
N ILE A 416 -10.56 8.79 -21.98
CA ILE A 416 -10.65 7.48 -22.62
C ILE A 416 -10.95 7.62 -24.13
N GLU A 417 -11.69 8.64 -24.57
CA GLU A 417 -12.12 8.77 -25.96
C GLU A 417 -11.00 9.20 -26.91
N ASN A 418 -10.20 10.17 -26.53
CA ASN A 418 -9.14 10.73 -27.37
C ASN A 418 -7.72 10.34 -26.93
N GLY A 419 -7.56 9.75 -25.74
CA GLY A 419 -6.26 9.39 -25.18
C GLY A 419 -5.45 10.58 -24.64
N GLU A 420 -6.06 11.76 -24.50
CA GLU A 420 -5.41 12.93 -23.92
C GLU A 420 -5.05 12.67 -22.45
N LEU A 421 -3.77 12.81 -22.12
CA LEU A 421 -3.21 12.62 -20.79
C LEU A 421 -2.70 13.96 -20.25
N LEU A 422 -3.38 14.51 -19.26
CA LEU A 422 -3.05 15.75 -18.58
C LEU A 422 -2.40 15.46 -17.22
N CYS A 423 -1.21 16.03 -16.97
CA CYS A 423 -0.60 15.99 -15.64
C CYS A 423 -1.29 17.02 -14.73
N LEU A 424 -1.87 16.55 -13.61
CA LEU A 424 -2.53 17.42 -12.63
C LEU A 424 -1.59 17.94 -11.55
N THR A 425 -0.43 17.29 -11.38
CA THR A 425 0.57 17.60 -10.34
C THR A 425 1.96 17.67 -10.98
N PRO A 426 2.28 18.79 -11.67
CA PRO A 426 3.48 18.87 -12.52
C PRO A 426 4.79 19.09 -11.74
N GLU A 427 4.73 19.47 -10.46
CA GLU A 427 5.93 19.78 -9.68
C GLU A 427 6.82 18.53 -9.52
N ASN A 428 8.13 18.75 -9.47
CA ASN A 428 9.12 17.69 -9.22
C ASN A 428 9.06 17.25 -7.75
N GLY A 429 8.25 16.25 -7.51
CA GLY A 429 7.99 15.72 -6.17
C GLY A 429 7.16 14.43 -6.19
N ASN A 430 7.12 13.77 -5.06
CA ASN A 430 6.24 12.64 -4.80
C ASN A 430 4.92 13.18 -4.25
N HIS A 431 3.83 13.02 -5.00
CA HIS A 431 2.53 13.61 -4.72
C HIS A 431 1.62 12.65 -3.96
N GLN A 432 0.98 13.15 -2.92
CA GLN A 432 -0.07 12.48 -2.17
C GLN A 432 -1.34 13.30 -2.28
N VAL A 433 -2.37 12.70 -2.89
CA VAL A 433 -3.61 13.41 -3.20
C VAL A 433 -4.81 12.79 -2.53
N GLU A 434 -5.78 13.64 -2.18
CA GLU A 434 -7.09 13.24 -1.69
C GLU A 434 -8.15 14.02 -2.45
N PHE A 435 -9.01 13.31 -3.20
CA PHE A 435 -10.07 13.93 -4.00
C PHE A 435 -11.33 14.18 -3.18
N SER A 436 -12.03 15.29 -3.48
CA SER A 436 -13.42 15.46 -3.07
C SER A 436 -14.28 14.34 -3.69
N ARG A 437 -15.38 13.98 -3.02
CA ARG A 437 -16.19 12.84 -3.43
C ARG A 437 -16.78 12.96 -4.83
N ASP A 438 -17.02 14.19 -5.29
CA ASP A 438 -17.51 14.52 -6.63
C ASP A 438 -16.39 14.75 -7.66
N TYR A 439 -15.12 14.55 -7.26
CA TYR A 439 -13.94 14.76 -8.10
C TYR A 439 -13.85 16.15 -8.74
N THR A 440 -14.40 17.19 -8.08
CA THR A 440 -14.27 18.58 -8.49
C THR A 440 -12.96 19.20 -8.03
N TYR A 441 -12.53 18.85 -6.81
CA TYR A 441 -11.32 19.35 -6.17
C TYR A 441 -10.45 18.19 -5.67
N PHE A 442 -9.19 18.49 -5.44
CA PHE A 442 -8.35 17.61 -4.65
C PHE A 442 -7.33 18.41 -3.83
N THR A 443 -6.94 17.87 -2.70
CA THR A 443 -5.78 18.34 -1.96
C THR A 443 -4.57 17.57 -2.42
N ASP A 444 -3.45 18.26 -2.55
CA ASP A 444 -2.18 17.72 -2.99
C ASP A 444 -1.10 18.12 -1.99
N SER A 445 -0.36 17.15 -1.49
CA SER A 445 0.84 17.36 -0.68
C SER A 445 2.01 16.68 -1.37
N TRP A 446 3.03 17.43 -1.73
CA TRP A 446 4.19 16.90 -2.41
C TRP A 446 5.49 17.25 -1.72
N SER A 447 6.44 16.35 -1.81
CA SER A 447 7.78 16.50 -1.27
C SER A 447 8.75 15.58 -2.01
N ARG A 448 10.05 15.75 -1.79
CA ARG A 448 11.06 14.72 -2.05
C ARG A 448 11.79 14.44 -0.74
N ILE A 449 12.56 13.38 -0.73
CA ILE A 449 13.38 13.04 0.44
C ILE A 449 14.35 14.20 0.81
N ASP A 450 14.76 14.99 -0.19
CA ASP A 450 15.64 16.14 -0.11
C ASP A 450 14.90 17.49 -0.25
N CYS A 451 13.57 17.51 -0.16
CA CYS A 451 12.76 18.72 -0.27
C CYS A 451 11.53 18.65 0.65
N PRO A 452 11.39 19.60 1.60
CA PRO A 452 10.26 19.60 2.53
C PRO A 452 8.90 19.71 1.85
N PRO A 453 7.81 19.22 2.50
CA PRO A 453 6.48 19.22 1.92
C PRO A 453 5.89 20.60 1.68
N VAL A 454 5.15 20.68 0.58
CA VAL A 454 4.23 21.77 0.26
C VAL A 454 2.85 21.17 0.02
N ALA A 455 1.80 21.85 0.44
CA ALA A 455 0.44 21.39 0.24
C ALA A 455 -0.47 22.47 -0.34
N ALA A 456 -1.34 22.08 -1.25
CA ALA A 456 -2.30 22.95 -1.93
C ALA A 456 -3.65 22.29 -2.16
N LEU A 457 -4.67 23.11 -2.33
CA LEU A 457 -5.96 22.73 -2.91
C LEU A 457 -5.88 22.98 -4.43
N ARG A 458 -6.31 22.00 -5.22
CA ARG A 458 -6.27 22.05 -6.69
C ARG A 458 -7.63 21.75 -7.32
N SER A 459 -7.77 22.20 -8.56
CA SER A 459 -8.87 21.83 -9.45
C SER A 459 -8.63 20.45 -10.06
N ALA A 460 -9.57 19.52 -9.95
CA ALA A 460 -9.47 18.20 -10.56
C ALA A 460 -9.64 18.24 -12.10
N LYS A 461 -10.11 19.37 -12.65
CA LYS A 461 -10.27 19.55 -14.09
C LYS A 461 -8.93 19.69 -14.81
N ASP A 462 -8.01 20.47 -14.22
CA ASP A 462 -6.80 20.93 -14.92
C ASP A 462 -5.53 20.98 -14.03
N GLY A 463 -5.64 20.61 -12.74
CA GLY A 463 -4.53 20.63 -11.79
C GLY A 463 -4.14 22.01 -11.28
N SER A 464 -4.84 23.09 -11.68
CA SER A 464 -4.51 24.45 -11.24
C SER A 464 -4.60 24.60 -9.72
N VAL A 465 -3.62 25.28 -9.12
CA VAL A 465 -3.60 25.59 -7.69
C VAL A 465 -4.65 26.65 -7.38
N LEU A 466 -5.61 26.31 -6.55
CA LEU A 466 -6.71 27.17 -6.13
C LEU A 466 -6.43 27.90 -4.81
N LEU A 467 -5.71 27.22 -3.90
CA LEU A 467 -5.37 27.77 -2.59
C LEU A 467 -4.10 27.07 -2.06
N SER A 468 -3.12 27.86 -1.62
CA SER A 468 -1.98 27.32 -0.84
C SER A 468 -2.48 26.89 0.55
N LEU A 469 -2.20 25.65 0.93
CA LEU A 469 -2.55 25.15 2.25
C LEU A 469 -1.40 25.36 3.24
N GLU A 470 -0.33 24.56 3.13
CA GLU A 470 0.80 24.64 4.06
C GLU A 470 2.14 24.50 3.30
N LYS A 471 3.21 24.99 3.94
CA LYS A 471 4.58 24.77 3.52
C LYS A 471 5.41 24.48 4.75
N ALA A 472 6.04 23.32 4.77
CA ALA A 472 6.80 22.85 5.93
C ALA A 472 7.93 23.82 6.32
N ASP A 473 8.04 24.12 7.60
CA ASP A 473 9.15 24.85 8.20
C ASP A 473 10.08 23.89 8.94
N ILE A 474 11.32 23.80 8.44
CA ILE A 474 12.42 23.01 9.00
C ILE A 474 13.56 23.89 9.51
N SER A 475 13.38 25.20 9.59
CA SER A 475 14.43 26.16 9.95
C SER A 475 15.07 25.84 11.30
N LYS A 476 14.25 25.46 12.27
CA LYS A 476 14.72 25.07 13.60
C LYS A 476 15.54 23.76 13.56
N MET A 477 15.13 22.78 12.77
CA MET A 477 15.88 21.54 12.59
C MET A 477 17.28 21.82 12.03
N LEU A 478 17.35 22.65 10.97
CA LEU A 478 18.62 23.04 10.33
C LEU A 478 19.52 23.80 11.32
N ALA A 479 18.95 24.71 12.11
CA ALA A 479 19.69 25.44 13.14
C ALA A 479 20.26 24.53 14.24
N GLU A 480 19.60 23.41 14.51
CA GLU A 480 20.03 22.37 15.47
C GLU A 480 20.98 21.32 14.84
N GLY A 481 21.42 21.53 13.59
CA GLY A 481 22.40 20.71 12.89
C GLY A 481 21.84 19.56 12.07
N TRP A 482 20.50 19.42 11.94
CA TRP A 482 19.90 18.40 11.08
C TRP A 482 20.40 18.56 9.63
N ARG A 483 20.70 17.44 8.99
CA ARG A 483 21.20 17.43 7.60
C ARG A 483 20.19 16.81 6.64
N MET A 484 20.01 17.48 5.51
CA MET A 484 19.23 16.95 4.41
C MET A 484 19.90 15.71 3.83
N PRO A 485 19.17 14.59 3.60
CA PRO A 485 19.70 13.47 2.85
C PRO A 485 20.01 13.87 1.42
N GLU A 486 20.90 13.13 0.78
CA GLU A 486 21.29 13.39 -0.61
C GLU A 486 20.76 12.28 -1.53
N VAL A 487 20.05 12.66 -2.59
CA VAL A 487 19.67 11.74 -3.67
C VAL A 487 20.86 11.59 -4.61
N PHE A 488 21.24 10.35 -4.90
CA PHE A 488 22.33 10.05 -5.81
C PHE A 488 21.90 9.02 -6.85
N CYS A 489 22.31 9.25 -8.10
CA CYS A 489 22.03 8.38 -9.23
C CYS A 489 23.36 7.96 -9.87
N ALA A 490 23.49 6.69 -10.21
CA ALA A 490 24.62 6.13 -10.93
C ALA A 490 24.16 5.04 -11.90
N LYS A 491 25.03 4.67 -12.86
CA LYS A 491 24.73 3.60 -13.79
C LYS A 491 24.83 2.23 -13.11
N GLY A 492 23.89 1.35 -13.42
CA GLY A 492 23.84 -0.01 -12.93
C GLY A 492 24.79 -0.96 -13.65
N ARG A 493 24.57 -2.27 -13.46
CA ARG A 493 25.39 -3.37 -13.98
C ARG A 493 25.57 -3.39 -15.49
N ASP A 494 24.62 -2.84 -16.23
CA ASP A 494 24.64 -2.75 -17.70
C ASP A 494 25.36 -1.50 -18.24
N GLY A 495 25.78 -0.59 -17.36
CA GLY A 495 26.40 0.68 -17.72
C GLY A 495 25.44 1.72 -18.33
N GLU A 496 24.16 1.40 -18.44
CA GLU A 496 23.15 2.25 -19.10
C GLU A 496 22.02 2.66 -18.15
N THR A 497 21.47 1.73 -17.40
CA THR A 497 20.31 1.93 -16.54
C THR A 497 20.65 2.77 -15.31
N ASP A 498 19.87 3.82 -15.07
CA ASP A 498 20.01 4.65 -13.89
C ASP A 498 19.49 3.94 -12.63
N ILE A 499 20.36 3.82 -11.65
CA ILE A 499 20.09 3.28 -10.32
C ILE A 499 20.03 4.44 -9.33
N TRP A 500 18.95 4.53 -8.61
CA TRP A 500 18.66 5.62 -7.69
C TRP A 500 18.80 5.17 -6.24
N GLY A 501 19.41 6.02 -5.43
CA GLY A 501 19.60 5.77 -4.01
C GLY A 501 19.68 7.06 -3.21
N VAL A 502 19.76 6.90 -1.89
CA VAL A 502 19.84 7.99 -0.92
C VAL A 502 21.04 7.78 -0.02
N ILE A 503 21.74 8.86 0.29
CA ILE A 503 22.87 8.93 1.20
C ILE A 503 22.48 9.76 2.41
N VAL A 504 22.62 9.20 3.61
CA VAL A 504 22.41 9.87 4.89
C VAL A 504 23.72 9.95 5.64
N ARG A 505 24.11 11.16 6.02
CA ARG A 505 25.33 11.46 6.79
C ARG A 505 24.99 11.82 8.23
N PRO A 506 25.88 11.60 9.20
CA PRO A 506 25.66 12.05 10.58
C PRO A 506 25.58 13.58 10.67
N VAL A 507 24.98 14.12 11.71
CA VAL A 507 24.85 15.57 11.91
C VAL A 507 26.20 16.24 12.14
N ASP A 508 27.14 15.56 12.79
CA ASP A 508 28.52 15.99 13.03
C ASP A 508 29.51 15.62 11.91
N PHE A 509 28.97 15.37 10.72
CA PHE A 509 29.75 14.95 9.55
C PHE A 509 30.92 15.90 9.25
N ASP A 510 32.11 15.30 9.13
CA ASP A 510 33.37 15.97 8.79
C ASP A 510 33.91 15.39 7.48
N PRO A 511 33.97 16.17 6.40
CA PRO A 511 34.41 15.67 5.08
C PRO A 511 35.89 15.27 5.03
N SER A 512 36.69 15.58 6.06
CA SER A 512 38.09 15.15 6.16
C SER A 512 38.26 13.72 6.70
N LYS A 513 37.18 13.14 7.24
CA LYS A 513 37.17 11.80 7.82
C LYS A 513 36.67 10.75 6.85
N LYS A 514 37.00 9.49 7.14
CA LYS A 514 36.47 8.31 6.45
C LYS A 514 35.38 7.66 7.30
N TYR A 515 34.23 7.39 6.69
CA TYR A 515 33.08 6.76 7.34
C TYR A 515 32.80 5.40 6.74
N PRO A 516 32.70 4.33 7.54
CA PRO A 516 32.16 3.06 7.06
C PRO A 516 30.75 3.26 6.51
N VAL A 517 30.41 2.49 5.49
CA VAL A 517 29.09 2.57 4.84
C VAL A 517 28.19 1.45 5.37
N ILE A 518 26.96 1.76 5.70
CA ILE A 518 25.94 0.76 6.00
C ILE A 518 24.81 0.87 4.99
N GLU A 519 24.52 -0.22 4.31
CA GLU A 519 23.35 -0.32 3.43
C GLU A 519 22.16 -0.89 4.21
N TYR A 520 21.06 -0.13 4.24
CA TYR A 520 19.74 -0.67 4.57
C TYR A 520 19.12 -1.24 3.30
N ILE A 521 19.10 -2.58 3.20
CA ILE A 521 18.58 -3.24 2.00
C ILE A 521 17.15 -3.73 2.18
N TYR A 522 16.36 -3.49 1.14
CA TYR A 522 15.16 -4.22 0.85
C TYR A 522 15.03 -4.36 -0.68
N ALA A 523 15.10 -5.58 -1.20
CA ALA A 523 15.10 -5.86 -2.64
C ALA A 523 13.98 -6.83 -3.03
N GLY A 524 12.83 -6.72 -2.36
CA GLY A 524 11.64 -7.49 -2.71
C GLY A 524 11.08 -7.06 -4.08
N PRO A 525 10.60 -8.00 -4.90
CA PRO A 525 10.12 -7.69 -6.25
C PRO A 525 8.74 -7.03 -6.31
N HIS A 526 8.10 -6.79 -5.17
CA HIS A 526 6.72 -6.31 -5.10
C HIS A 526 6.58 -4.78 -5.04
N ASP A 527 7.67 -4.02 -4.84
CA ASP A 527 7.67 -2.55 -4.88
C ASP A 527 9.09 -2.01 -5.11
N SER A 528 9.27 -0.70 -5.01
CA SER A 528 10.52 0.05 -4.86
C SER A 528 10.57 0.62 -3.44
N PHE A 529 11.77 0.74 -2.85
CA PHE A 529 11.89 0.91 -1.40
C PHE A 529 12.68 2.14 -0.95
N VAL A 530 13.46 2.75 -1.83
CA VAL A 530 14.13 4.03 -1.51
C VAL A 530 13.06 5.08 -1.22
N PRO A 531 13.06 5.73 -0.04
CA PRO A 531 12.04 6.70 0.32
C PRO A 531 12.06 7.90 -0.64
N LYS A 532 10.89 8.32 -1.08
CA LYS A 532 10.71 9.40 -2.06
C LYS A 532 10.12 10.67 -1.47
N SER A 533 9.50 10.59 -0.30
CA SER A 533 8.93 11.74 0.40
C SER A 533 9.79 12.17 1.58
N PHE A 534 9.70 13.44 1.94
CA PHE A 534 10.39 14.02 3.09
C PHE A 534 10.00 13.34 4.40
N THR A 535 11.00 13.09 5.22
CA THR A 535 10.83 12.64 6.61
C THR A 535 11.95 13.19 7.48
N VAL A 536 11.65 13.43 8.75
CA VAL A 536 12.62 13.93 9.74
C VAL A 536 13.71 12.90 10.05
N SER A 537 13.38 11.61 9.94
CA SER A 537 14.32 10.51 10.17
C SER A 537 14.35 9.60 8.93
N PRO A 538 15.05 10.01 7.84
CA PRO A 538 15.16 9.23 6.63
C PRO A 538 16.10 8.02 6.83
N VAL A 539 15.80 6.90 6.19
CA VAL A 539 16.71 5.75 6.02
C VAL A 539 17.56 5.47 7.26
N ASP A 540 16.95 5.22 8.41
CA ASP A 540 17.68 4.98 9.66
C ASP A 540 18.78 6.04 9.98
N ALA A 541 18.39 7.32 9.89
CA ALA A 541 19.28 8.44 10.20
C ALA A 541 19.84 8.38 11.63
N ALA A 542 19.15 7.66 12.52
CA ALA A 542 19.64 7.37 13.86
C ALA A 542 20.94 6.56 13.83
N LEU A 543 21.04 5.54 12.98
CA LEU A 543 22.24 4.73 12.82
C LEU A 543 23.42 5.55 12.31
N ALA A 544 23.19 6.56 11.47
CA ALA A 544 24.26 7.45 11.00
C ALA A 544 24.95 8.19 12.16
N GLN A 545 24.24 8.48 13.27
CA GLN A 545 24.80 9.18 14.43
C GLN A 545 25.87 8.35 15.17
N LEU A 546 25.93 7.04 14.92
CA LEU A 546 26.98 6.17 15.44
C LEU A 546 28.30 6.27 14.64
N GLY A 547 28.38 7.13 13.63
CA GLY A 547 29.58 7.37 12.85
C GLY A 547 29.62 6.62 11.51
N PHE A 548 28.46 6.34 10.93
CA PHE A 548 28.31 5.70 9.62
C PHE A 548 27.75 6.67 8.57
N ILE A 549 28.03 6.38 7.29
CA ILE A 549 27.20 6.85 6.19
C ILE A 549 26.20 5.73 5.89
N VAL A 550 24.91 6.04 5.94
CA VAL A 550 23.84 5.07 5.66
C VAL A 550 23.30 5.29 4.25
N VAL A 551 23.15 4.22 3.49
CA VAL A 551 22.61 4.26 2.13
C VAL A 551 21.43 3.30 1.97
N GLN A 552 20.52 3.66 1.06
CA GLN A 552 19.47 2.78 0.58
C GLN A 552 19.37 2.94 -0.94
N ILE A 553 19.27 1.82 -1.66
CA ILE A 553 19.41 1.79 -3.12
C ILE A 553 18.33 0.87 -3.69
N ASP A 554 17.70 1.23 -4.82
CA ASP A 554 16.81 0.38 -5.59
C ASP A 554 17.54 -0.17 -6.83
N GLY A 555 18.06 -1.41 -6.72
CA GLY A 555 18.70 -2.12 -7.84
C GLY A 555 17.69 -2.82 -8.73
N MET A 556 18.16 -3.34 -9.87
CA MET A 556 17.36 -4.15 -10.77
C MET A 556 16.76 -5.36 -10.05
N GLY A 557 15.51 -5.71 -10.40
CA GLY A 557 14.72 -6.75 -9.76
C GLY A 557 13.63 -6.20 -8.84
N THR A 558 13.69 -4.90 -8.46
CA THR A 558 12.56 -4.20 -7.81
C THR A 558 11.54 -3.72 -8.84
N ALA A 559 10.34 -3.33 -8.40
CA ALA A 559 9.24 -2.91 -9.28
C ALA A 559 9.30 -1.42 -9.68
N ASN A 560 8.24 -0.95 -10.34
CA ASN A 560 7.97 0.44 -10.73
C ASN A 560 8.92 1.03 -11.80
N ARG A 561 9.58 0.17 -12.55
CA ARG A 561 10.40 0.50 -13.73
C ARG A 561 9.95 -0.36 -14.94
N SER A 562 10.77 -0.44 -15.98
CA SER A 562 10.50 -1.31 -17.13
C SER A 562 10.38 -2.79 -16.72
N LYS A 563 9.68 -3.56 -17.53
CA LYS A 563 9.60 -5.01 -17.38
C LYS A 563 10.98 -5.66 -17.35
N LYS A 564 11.90 -5.22 -18.23
CA LYS A 564 13.29 -5.67 -18.27
C LYS A 564 14.03 -5.46 -16.93
N PHE A 565 13.81 -4.31 -16.30
CA PHE A 565 14.40 -3.99 -14.99
C PHE A 565 13.86 -4.94 -13.90
N HIS A 566 12.53 -5.15 -13.89
CA HIS A 566 11.86 -5.99 -12.91
C HIS A 566 12.20 -7.48 -13.10
N ASP A 567 12.31 -7.96 -14.33
CA ASP A 567 12.50 -9.37 -14.66
C ASP A 567 13.84 -9.96 -14.18
N VAL A 568 14.80 -9.13 -13.80
CA VAL A 568 16.08 -9.60 -13.22
C VAL A 568 15.85 -10.47 -11.97
N CYS A 569 14.76 -10.27 -11.23
CA CYS A 569 14.41 -11.09 -10.07
C CYS A 569 13.85 -12.49 -10.43
N TRP A 570 13.46 -12.73 -11.69
CA TRP A 570 12.81 -13.97 -12.10
C TRP A 570 13.68 -15.19 -11.87
N LYS A 571 13.24 -16.10 -10.97
CA LYS A 571 14.00 -17.26 -10.50
C LYS A 571 15.41 -16.93 -9.99
N ASN A 572 15.64 -15.66 -9.63
CA ASN A 572 16.95 -15.12 -9.26
C ASN A 572 16.83 -14.13 -8.07
N LEU A 573 15.97 -14.43 -7.09
CA LEU A 573 15.77 -13.57 -5.92
C LEU A 573 17.05 -13.35 -5.09
N LYS A 574 18.00 -14.28 -5.15
CA LYS A 574 19.30 -14.17 -4.49
C LYS A 574 20.18 -13.03 -5.04
N ASP A 575 19.91 -12.54 -6.25
CA ASP A 575 20.64 -11.43 -6.86
C ASP A 575 20.53 -10.15 -6.01
N GLY A 576 19.32 -9.88 -5.45
CA GLY A 576 19.08 -8.73 -4.58
C GLY A 576 19.46 -7.37 -5.17
N GLY A 577 19.77 -7.29 -6.48
CA GLY A 577 20.32 -6.10 -7.12
C GLY A 577 21.78 -5.80 -6.73
N PHE A 578 22.53 -6.74 -6.16
CA PHE A 578 23.90 -6.51 -5.66
C PHE A 578 24.87 -5.95 -6.71
N PRO A 579 24.91 -6.43 -7.96
CA PRO A 579 25.80 -5.83 -8.96
C PRO A 579 25.52 -4.34 -9.19
N ASP A 580 24.25 -3.91 -9.15
CA ASP A 580 23.86 -2.51 -9.29
C ASP A 580 24.26 -1.69 -8.08
N ARG A 581 24.01 -2.22 -6.86
CA ARG A 581 24.33 -1.61 -5.58
C ARG A 581 25.82 -1.39 -5.41
N ILE A 582 26.63 -2.39 -5.79
CA ILE A 582 28.10 -2.30 -5.80
C ILE A 582 28.57 -1.23 -6.80
N ALA A 583 28.03 -1.21 -8.03
CA ALA A 583 28.36 -0.19 -9.02
C ALA A 583 28.01 1.20 -8.54
N TRP A 584 26.82 1.37 -7.94
CA TRP A 584 26.35 2.62 -7.37
C TRP A 584 27.25 3.10 -6.22
N MET A 585 27.60 2.23 -5.26
CA MET A 585 28.50 2.58 -4.13
C MET A 585 29.89 2.97 -4.61
N LYS A 586 30.45 2.30 -5.62
CA LYS A 586 31.73 2.67 -6.23
C LYS A 586 31.68 4.05 -6.90
N ALA A 587 30.60 4.36 -7.61
CA ALA A 587 30.39 5.66 -8.22
C ALA A 587 30.19 6.76 -7.15
N ALA A 588 29.46 6.46 -6.09
CA ALA A 588 29.29 7.38 -4.97
C ALA A 588 30.62 7.67 -4.25
N ALA A 589 31.42 6.64 -3.94
CA ALA A 589 32.74 6.84 -3.30
C ALA A 589 33.75 7.57 -4.19
N ALA A 590 33.66 7.44 -5.51
CA ALA A 590 34.48 8.22 -6.44
C ALA A 590 34.16 9.72 -6.37
N LYS A 591 32.89 10.08 -6.14
CA LYS A 591 32.46 11.47 -5.96
C LYS A 591 32.63 11.97 -4.53
N TYR A 592 32.44 11.10 -3.55
CA TYR A 592 32.46 11.38 -2.11
C TYR A 592 33.55 10.54 -1.44
N PRO A 593 34.81 11.01 -1.44
CA PRO A 593 35.93 10.24 -0.94
C PRO A 593 35.85 9.91 0.56
N GLU A 594 35.00 10.57 1.32
CA GLU A 594 34.69 10.25 2.70
C GLU A 594 33.96 8.92 2.90
N MET A 595 33.32 8.37 1.86
CA MET A 595 32.71 7.05 1.91
C MET A 595 33.79 5.95 1.83
N ASP A 596 33.94 5.18 2.91
CA ASP A 596 34.88 4.08 2.96
C ASP A 596 34.21 2.77 2.55
N ILE A 597 34.25 2.48 1.26
CA ILE A 597 33.63 1.26 0.69
C ILE A 597 34.47 -0.02 0.86
N ASP A 598 35.62 0.04 1.52
CA ASP A 598 36.36 -1.14 2.00
C ASP A 598 35.78 -1.63 3.34
N ARG A 599 34.92 -0.82 3.99
CA ARG A 599 34.20 -1.16 5.22
C ARG A 599 32.71 -0.97 5.01
N VAL A 600 32.07 -1.94 4.35
CA VAL A 600 30.63 -1.93 4.09
C VAL A 600 29.93 -2.95 4.97
N GLY A 601 28.91 -2.50 5.70
CA GLY A 601 27.95 -3.35 6.39
C GLY A 601 26.60 -3.33 5.68
N ILE A 602 25.80 -4.38 5.89
CA ILE A 602 24.47 -4.50 5.30
C ILE A 602 23.49 -5.09 6.31
N TYR A 603 22.27 -4.56 6.36
CA TYR A 603 21.19 -5.13 7.16
C TYR A 603 19.84 -4.88 6.47
N GLY A 604 18.84 -5.67 6.85
CA GLY A 604 17.48 -5.54 6.34
C GLY A 604 16.47 -6.36 7.12
N CYS A 605 15.20 -6.08 6.91
CA CYS A 605 14.07 -6.76 7.55
C CYS A 605 13.31 -7.59 6.52
N SER A 606 12.73 -8.75 6.92
CA SER A 606 11.92 -9.63 6.04
C SER A 606 12.71 -10.05 4.79
N ALA A 607 12.23 -9.72 3.58
CA ALA A 607 12.98 -9.95 2.35
C ALA A 607 14.35 -9.25 2.36
N GLY A 608 14.46 -8.07 2.98
CA GLY A 608 15.74 -7.39 3.20
C GLY A 608 16.69 -8.18 4.09
N GLY A 609 16.20 -8.88 5.11
CA GLY A 609 17.00 -9.79 5.94
C GLY A 609 17.51 -10.98 5.12
N GLN A 610 16.69 -11.55 4.25
CA GLN A 610 17.12 -12.59 3.31
C GLN A 610 18.21 -12.07 2.36
N ASN A 611 18.04 -10.84 1.83
CA ASN A 611 19.06 -10.22 0.99
C ASN A 611 20.36 -10.01 1.75
N ALA A 612 20.32 -9.43 2.97
CA ALA A 612 21.51 -9.20 3.80
C ALA A 612 22.26 -10.49 4.16
N MET A 613 21.56 -11.62 4.34
CA MET A 613 22.16 -12.92 4.54
C MET A 613 22.76 -13.52 3.26
N GLY A 614 22.31 -13.08 2.10
CA GLY A 614 22.77 -13.54 0.77
C GLY A 614 23.97 -12.76 0.23
N ALA A 615 24.26 -11.58 0.81
CA ALA A 615 25.40 -10.74 0.50
C ALA A 615 26.70 -11.31 1.08
#